data_55349b4e646a981f04009265ba272275
#
_entry.id   55349b4e646a981f04009265ba272275
#
_cell.length_a   1.000
_cell.length_b   1.000
_cell.length_c   1.000
_cell.angle_alpha   90.00
_cell.angle_beta   90.00
_cell.angle_gamma   90.00
#
_symmetry.space_group_name_H-M   'P 1'
#
loop_
_entity.id
_entity.type
_entity.pdbx_description
1 polymer ?
#
loop_
_entity_poly.entity_id
_entity_poly.type
_entity_poly.pdbx_seq_one_letter_code
_entity_poly.pdbx_strand_id
1 'polypeptide(L)'
;MPFSDKQMPLRVKFLSKAASARPTEYLPRYLPNGEHRLGEIEWIFQQDSTQYDWLVVYDDLPLTPSGGNSQWEEKLACPRENTLLITAEPSTIKVYGKAFLAQFGHVLTSQEPWAIPHPNPIFSQCGLLWFYGKSHQEASIDFPIHKKFDISTVCSSKQQKHTLHSLRHEFTCRLKMEMPELEVFGHGHRFIQSKVEALDPFRYHLAIENHFTPHHWTEKLADTFLGGCLPFYFGCPNVFDYFPEESLIPLDIRDFEQSLETIRQAIRYKAYETRLPAIHEARRLVLEEYALFPMLSRLVPNLHQSTKKAFAIEVIQSRHTWRKKHPIGAIFYGLERWQISKMAARQKKAFLSAPL
;
A
#
# COMPACT_ATOMS: atom_id res chain seq x y z
N MET A 1 -34.22 -24.87 18.36
CA MET A 1 -32.89 -24.49 17.87
C MET A 1 -32.33 -23.48 18.82
N PRO A 2 -31.18 -23.71 19.49
CA PRO A 2 -30.65 -22.73 20.43
C PRO A 2 -30.17 -21.50 19.61
N PHE A 3 -30.53 -20.32 20.11
CA PHE A 3 -29.99 -19.06 19.63
C PHE A 3 -28.46 -19.12 19.73
N SER A 4 -27.79 -19.06 18.59
CA SER A 4 -26.33 -18.87 18.58
C SER A 4 -26.07 -17.55 19.30
N ASP A 5 -25.29 -17.58 20.38
CA ASP A 5 -24.71 -16.38 20.98
C ASP A 5 -24.02 -15.59 19.87
N LYS A 6 -24.66 -14.54 19.38
CA LYS A 6 -24.04 -13.61 18.46
C LYS A 6 -22.94 -12.90 19.26
N GLN A 7 -21.73 -13.40 19.16
CA GLN A 7 -20.56 -12.74 19.69
C GLN A 7 -20.57 -11.27 19.22
N MET A 8 -20.48 -10.34 20.15
CA MET A 8 -20.45 -8.91 19.79
C MET A 8 -19.22 -8.66 18.90
N PRO A 9 -19.37 -7.85 17.84
CA PRO A 9 -18.25 -7.56 16.95
C PRO A 9 -17.12 -6.86 17.71
N LEU A 10 -15.90 -7.17 17.30
CA LEU A 10 -14.71 -6.49 17.77
C LEU A 10 -14.69 -5.06 17.19
N ARG A 11 -14.73 -4.05 18.04
CA ARG A 11 -14.79 -2.65 17.65
C ARG A 11 -13.38 -2.13 17.38
N VAL A 12 -13.10 -1.80 16.11
CA VAL A 12 -11.76 -1.38 15.66
C VAL A 12 -11.78 0.07 15.22
N LYS A 13 -11.11 0.93 15.99
CA LYS A 13 -10.90 2.34 15.61
C LYS A 13 -9.77 2.42 14.60
N PHE A 14 -10.03 3.10 13.47
CA PHE A 14 -9.05 3.31 12.42
C PHE A 14 -8.69 4.78 12.30
N LEU A 15 -7.41 5.10 12.47
CA LEU A 15 -6.88 6.46 12.34
C LEU A 15 -5.85 6.52 11.21
N SER A 16 -5.89 7.59 10.43
CA SER A 16 -4.95 7.80 9.33
C SER A 16 -4.66 9.28 9.12
N LYS A 17 -3.41 9.57 8.84
CA LYS A 17 -2.99 10.89 8.36
C LYS A 17 -3.60 11.23 7.00
N ALA A 18 -3.68 10.28 6.09
CA ALA A 18 -4.16 10.48 4.72
C ALA A 18 -5.66 10.81 4.64
N ALA A 19 -6.46 10.31 5.58
CA ALA A 19 -7.90 10.52 5.63
C ALA A 19 -8.33 11.53 6.72
N SER A 20 -7.44 12.42 7.14
CA SER A 20 -7.67 13.29 8.31
C SER A 20 -8.86 14.23 8.17
N ALA A 21 -9.14 14.72 6.96
CA ALA A 21 -10.14 15.77 6.75
C ALA A 21 -11.58 15.24 6.86
N ARG A 22 -11.86 14.07 6.31
CA ARG A 22 -13.21 13.47 6.26
C ARG A 22 -13.17 11.94 6.33
N PRO A 23 -12.70 11.35 7.42
CA PRO A 23 -12.52 9.90 7.49
C PRO A 23 -13.82 9.12 7.36
N THR A 24 -14.92 9.61 7.95
CA THR A 24 -16.24 8.99 7.91
C THR A 24 -16.93 9.02 6.54
N GLU A 25 -16.52 9.94 5.66
CA GLU A 25 -17.02 10.01 4.28
C GLU A 25 -16.13 9.25 3.31
N TYR A 26 -14.82 9.30 3.52
CA TYR A 26 -13.82 8.79 2.59
C TYR A 26 -13.53 7.29 2.77
N LEU A 27 -13.34 6.83 4.01
CA LEU A 27 -12.90 5.46 4.29
C LEU A 27 -13.96 4.38 3.97
N PRO A 28 -15.28 4.61 4.16
CA PRO A 28 -16.29 3.61 3.80
C PRO A 28 -16.27 3.20 2.33
N ARG A 29 -15.75 4.02 1.42
CA ARG A 29 -15.59 3.68 -0.01
C ARG A 29 -14.70 2.47 -0.26
N TYR A 30 -13.83 2.13 0.68
CA TYR A 30 -12.89 1.01 0.61
C TYR A 30 -13.39 -0.24 1.35
N LEU A 31 -14.56 -0.14 1.98
CA LEU A 31 -15.24 -1.29 2.57
C LEU A 31 -16.13 -1.99 1.54
N PRO A 32 -16.22 -3.33 1.56
CA PRO A 32 -17.25 -4.05 0.83
C PRO A 32 -18.64 -3.46 1.14
N ASN A 33 -19.38 -3.09 0.09
CA ASN A 33 -20.69 -2.46 0.16
C ASN A 33 -20.78 -1.16 0.99
N GLY A 34 -19.66 -0.58 1.40
CA GLY A 34 -19.61 0.59 2.30
C GLY A 34 -20.06 0.30 3.72
N GLU A 35 -20.24 -0.95 4.09
CA GLU A 35 -20.72 -1.37 5.41
C GLU A 35 -19.59 -1.34 6.44
N HIS A 36 -19.82 -0.68 7.57
CA HIS A 36 -18.84 -0.60 8.67
C HIS A 36 -18.57 -1.96 9.33
N ARG A 37 -19.42 -2.95 9.14
CA ARG A 37 -19.24 -4.31 9.67
C ARG A 37 -18.72 -5.23 8.59
N LEU A 38 -17.56 -5.85 8.85
CA LEU A 38 -16.95 -6.85 7.98
C LEU A 38 -16.47 -8.04 8.82
N GLY A 39 -17.14 -9.19 8.66
CA GLY A 39 -16.89 -10.38 9.49
C GLY A 39 -17.14 -10.10 10.96
N GLU A 40 -16.13 -10.35 11.79
CA GLU A 40 -16.17 -10.14 13.24
C GLU A 40 -15.86 -8.70 13.67
N ILE A 41 -15.53 -7.81 12.71
CA ILE A 41 -15.10 -6.44 12.98
C ILE A 41 -16.22 -5.43 12.71
N GLU A 42 -16.34 -4.46 13.61
CA GLU A 42 -17.05 -3.20 13.41
C GLU A 42 -16.03 -2.05 13.34
N TRP A 43 -15.92 -1.42 12.17
CA TRP A 43 -14.99 -0.32 11.90
C TRP A 43 -15.51 1.02 12.43
N ILE A 44 -14.69 1.73 13.20
CA ILE A 44 -14.97 3.05 13.76
C ILE A 44 -14.02 4.05 13.11
N PHE A 45 -14.59 4.99 12.33
CA PHE A 45 -13.87 6.06 11.67
C PHE A 45 -14.00 7.42 12.35
N GLN A 46 -14.83 7.51 13.39
CA GLN A 46 -14.96 8.70 14.23
C GLN A 46 -13.65 8.87 15.02
N GLN A 47 -12.93 9.96 14.74
CA GLN A 47 -11.62 10.22 15.34
C GLN A 47 -11.68 10.45 16.86
N ASP A 48 -12.78 10.99 17.38
CA ASP A 48 -13.02 11.30 18.79
C ASP A 48 -13.63 10.13 19.59
N SER A 49 -13.92 9.00 18.94
CA SER A 49 -14.45 7.81 19.63
C SER A 49 -13.47 7.31 20.68
N THR A 50 -13.99 7.07 21.90
CA THR A 50 -13.25 6.51 23.04
C THR A 50 -13.71 5.11 23.40
N GLN A 51 -14.55 4.48 22.58
CA GLN A 51 -15.11 3.15 22.82
C GLN A 51 -14.69 2.21 21.69
N TYR A 52 -13.57 1.52 21.88
CA TYR A 52 -13.05 0.53 20.93
C TYR A 52 -12.22 -0.54 21.65
N ASP A 53 -12.08 -1.71 21.03
CA ASP A 53 -11.33 -2.85 21.54
C ASP A 53 -9.94 -2.93 20.88
N TRP A 54 -9.79 -2.28 19.72
CA TRP A 54 -8.55 -2.21 18.92
C TRP A 54 -8.34 -0.82 18.33
N LEU A 55 -7.06 -0.46 18.20
CA LEU A 55 -6.63 0.72 17.44
C LEU A 55 -5.74 0.31 16.28
N VAL A 56 -6.12 0.71 15.06
CA VAL A 56 -5.28 0.63 13.86
C VAL A 56 -4.88 2.03 13.43
N VAL A 57 -3.58 2.26 13.28
CA VAL A 57 -3.03 3.53 12.78
C VAL A 57 -2.35 3.29 11.42
N TYR A 58 -2.86 3.94 10.39
CA TYR A 58 -2.31 3.87 9.04
C TYR A 58 -1.38 5.07 8.81
N ASP A 59 -0.07 4.79 8.70
CA ASP A 59 1.04 5.71 8.46
C ASP A 59 1.41 6.63 9.64
N ASP A 60 0.50 7.43 10.13
CA ASP A 60 0.63 8.31 11.28
C ASP A 60 -0.76 8.72 11.78
N LEU A 61 -0.84 9.31 12.96
CA LEU A 61 -2.06 9.85 13.52
C LEU A 61 -2.58 11.04 12.70
N PRO A 62 -3.89 11.36 12.79
CA PRO A 62 -4.53 12.40 11.99
C PRO A 62 -3.83 13.76 12.10
N LEU A 63 -3.94 14.57 11.03
CA LEU A 63 -3.49 15.98 11.03
C LEU A 63 -4.41 16.83 11.89
N THR A 64 -3.91 17.98 12.32
CA THR A 64 -4.77 19.01 12.89
C THR A 64 -5.68 19.60 11.81
N PRO A 65 -6.86 20.14 12.17
CA PRO A 65 -7.77 20.77 11.20
C PRO A 65 -7.13 21.89 10.37
N SER A 66 -6.11 22.57 10.91
CA SER A 66 -5.35 23.60 10.21
C SER A 66 -4.32 23.07 9.21
N GLY A 67 -4.18 21.75 9.08
CA GLY A 67 -3.15 21.10 8.26
C GLY A 67 -1.78 21.08 8.95
N GLY A 68 -0.74 20.73 8.19
CA GLY A 68 0.63 20.68 8.69
C GLY A 68 1.02 19.34 9.30
N ASN A 69 1.86 19.33 10.34
CA ASN A 69 2.26 18.13 11.04
C ASN A 69 1.21 17.72 12.06
N SER A 70 0.96 16.42 12.19
CA SER A 70 0.07 15.89 13.23
C SER A 70 0.56 16.31 14.63
N GLN A 71 -0.36 16.88 15.42
CA GLN A 71 -0.16 17.14 16.85
C GLN A 71 -1.05 16.23 17.71
N TRP A 72 -1.56 15.14 17.11
CA TRP A 72 -2.50 14.23 17.73
C TRP A 72 -1.83 13.41 18.83
N GLU A 73 -2.59 13.17 19.88
CA GLU A 73 -2.31 12.24 20.97
C GLU A 73 -3.55 11.39 21.18
N GLU A 74 -3.42 10.09 21.02
CA GLU A 74 -4.50 9.14 21.23
C GLU A 74 -4.38 8.50 22.61
N LYS A 75 -5.34 8.78 23.47
CA LYS A 75 -5.48 8.09 24.75
C LYS A 75 -6.14 6.74 24.49
N LEU A 76 -5.45 5.66 24.74
CA LEU A 76 -5.92 4.33 24.43
C LEU A 76 -7.14 3.93 25.27
N ALA A 77 -8.17 3.40 24.61
CA ALA A 77 -9.30 2.72 25.22
C ALA A 77 -9.12 1.18 25.27
N CYS A 78 -8.03 0.69 24.70
CA CYS A 78 -7.65 -0.72 24.66
C CYS A 78 -6.22 -0.91 25.20
N PRO A 79 -5.80 -2.13 25.57
CA PRO A 79 -4.40 -2.43 25.84
C PRO A 79 -3.50 -2.13 24.65
N ARG A 80 -2.24 -1.76 24.89
CA ARG A 80 -1.27 -1.50 23.81
C ARG A 80 -1.07 -2.72 22.90
N GLU A 81 -1.16 -3.91 23.43
CA GLU A 81 -1.11 -5.18 22.68
C GLU A 81 -2.18 -5.27 21.61
N ASN A 82 -3.30 -4.55 21.78
CA ASN A 82 -4.38 -4.43 20.80
C ASN A 82 -4.23 -3.17 19.92
N THR A 83 -3.02 -2.84 19.54
CA THR A 83 -2.74 -1.73 18.63
C THR A 83 -1.85 -2.18 17.46
N LEU A 84 -2.15 -1.68 16.27
CA LEU A 84 -1.43 -1.99 15.05
C LEU A 84 -1.03 -0.69 14.34
N LEU A 85 0.26 -0.52 14.05
CA LEU A 85 0.74 0.47 13.08
C LEU A 85 0.91 -0.19 11.72
N ILE A 86 0.43 0.45 10.67
CA ILE A 86 0.69 0.08 9.28
C ILE A 86 1.63 1.11 8.67
N THR A 87 2.77 0.67 8.15
CA THR A 87 3.70 1.55 7.43
C THR A 87 3.28 1.65 5.96
N ALA A 88 3.01 2.86 5.46
CA ALA A 88 2.52 3.05 4.09
C ALA A 88 3.62 3.32 3.07
N GLU A 89 4.78 3.82 3.51
CA GLU A 89 5.87 4.24 2.64
C GLU A 89 7.10 3.35 2.79
N PRO A 90 7.90 3.14 1.73
CA PRO A 90 9.15 2.38 1.82
C PRO A 90 10.20 3.11 2.65
N SER A 91 11.20 2.37 3.14
CA SER A 91 12.30 2.88 3.98
C SER A 91 13.09 4.02 3.34
N THR A 92 13.17 4.06 2.00
CA THR A 92 13.78 5.13 1.22
C THR A 92 13.03 6.46 1.29
N ILE A 93 11.73 6.42 1.58
CA ILE A 93 10.87 7.61 1.68
C ILE A 93 10.64 8.00 3.13
N LYS A 94 10.37 7.02 4.01
CA LYS A 94 9.97 7.30 5.37
C LYS A 94 10.60 6.35 6.38
N VAL A 95 11.29 6.94 7.36
CA VAL A 95 11.79 6.25 8.55
C VAL A 95 10.82 6.53 9.70
N TYR A 96 10.28 5.49 10.32
CA TYR A 96 9.34 5.65 11.42
C TYR A 96 10.06 5.91 12.75
N GLY A 97 11.21 5.27 12.99
CA GLY A 97 12.02 5.39 14.18
C GLY A 97 11.57 4.47 15.32
N LYS A 98 12.55 3.88 16.02
CA LYS A 98 12.33 2.88 17.08
C LYS A 98 11.32 3.35 18.14
N ALA A 99 11.45 4.59 18.58
CA ALA A 99 10.60 5.12 19.67
C ALA A 99 9.14 5.31 19.25
N PHE A 100 8.87 5.67 17.99
CA PHE A 100 7.50 5.75 17.48
C PHE A 100 6.92 4.35 17.31
N LEU A 101 7.67 3.41 16.71
CA LEU A 101 7.25 2.02 16.55
C LEU A 101 6.91 1.37 17.88
N ALA A 102 7.71 1.60 18.94
CA ALA A 102 7.54 1.00 20.26
C ALA A 102 6.25 1.40 20.99
N GLN A 103 5.51 2.40 20.51
CA GLN A 103 4.22 2.78 21.06
C GLN A 103 3.10 1.77 20.72
N PHE A 104 3.33 0.91 19.72
CA PHE A 104 2.34 -0.04 19.22
C PHE A 104 2.64 -1.46 19.68
N GLY A 105 1.61 -2.30 19.77
CA GLY A 105 1.75 -3.72 20.05
C GLY A 105 2.27 -4.51 18.84
N HIS A 106 1.85 -4.09 17.64
CA HIS A 106 2.21 -4.73 16.37
C HIS A 106 2.54 -3.69 15.30
N VAL A 107 3.35 -4.09 14.32
CA VAL A 107 3.70 -3.26 13.13
C VAL A 107 3.56 -4.10 11.87
N LEU A 108 2.61 -3.76 11.02
CA LEU A 108 2.47 -4.32 9.67
C LEU A 108 3.29 -3.48 8.68
N THR A 109 4.16 -4.12 7.93
CA THR A 109 5.15 -3.41 7.11
C THR A 109 5.63 -4.20 5.90
N SER A 110 5.89 -3.49 4.81
CA SER A 110 6.69 -3.96 3.67
C SER A 110 8.11 -3.35 3.65
N GLN A 111 8.50 -2.63 4.70
CA GLN A 111 9.88 -2.15 4.82
C GLN A 111 10.81 -3.32 5.21
N GLU A 112 12.08 -3.15 4.93
CA GLU A 112 13.09 -4.14 5.23
C GLU A 112 13.24 -4.35 6.75
N PRO A 113 13.61 -5.57 7.21
CA PRO A 113 13.74 -5.87 8.64
C PRO A 113 14.69 -4.93 9.41
N TRP A 114 15.76 -4.48 8.75
CA TRP A 114 16.71 -3.53 9.37
C TRP A 114 16.13 -2.12 9.57
N ALA A 115 15.03 -1.76 8.90
CA ALA A 115 14.35 -0.47 9.05
C ALA A 115 13.27 -0.48 10.15
N ILE A 116 12.89 -1.68 10.65
CA ILE A 116 11.76 -1.89 11.57
C ILE A 116 12.24 -2.59 12.85
N PRO A 117 12.90 -1.88 13.77
CA PRO A 117 13.34 -2.43 15.05
C PRO A 117 12.15 -2.54 16.04
N HIS A 118 11.26 -3.52 15.81
CA HIS A 118 10.09 -3.78 16.63
C HIS A 118 10.05 -5.27 17.05
N PRO A 119 9.58 -5.63 18.28
CA PRO A 119 9.52 -7.02 18.72
C PRO A 119 8.51 -7.88 17.96
N ASN A 120 7.41 -7.29 17.51
CA ASN A 120 6.30 -7.98 16.81
C ASN A 120 6.06 -7.37 15.42
N PRO A 121 7.02 -7.44 14.48
CA PRO A 121 6.81 -6.98 13.12
C PRO A 121 6.07 -8.05 12.33
N ILE A 122 5.19 -7.63 11.45
CA ILE A 122 4.47 -8.48 10.49
C ILE A 122 4.92 -8.03 9.10
N PHE A 123 5.81 -8.81 8.48
CA PHE A 123 6.30 -8.51 7.14
C PHE A 123 5.35 -9.05 6.09
N SER A 124 4.60 -8.13 5.48
CA SER A 124 3.62 -8.42 4.42
C SER A 124 3.34 -7.15 3.63
N GLN A 125 2.55 -7.27 2.57
CA GLN A 125 1.98 -6.10 1.93
C GLN A 125 1.08 -5.33 2.92
N CYS A 126 0.97 -4.02 2.76
CA CYS A 126 0.38 -3.13 3.77
C CYS A 126 -1.10 -2.81 3.54
N GLY A 127 -1.77 -3.44 2.58
CA GLY A 127 -3.17 -3.14 2.27
C GLY A 127 -3.39 -1.68 1.93
N LEU A 128 -2.71 -1.17 0.92
CA LEU A 128 -2.80 0.23 0.54
C LEU A 128 -4.21 0.60 0.07
N LEU A 129 -4.58 1.85 0.26
CA LEU A 129 -5.78 2.41 -0.35
C LEU A 129 -5.57 2.51 -1.87
N TRP A 130 -6.45 1.90 -2.63
CA TRP A 130 -6.35 1.83 -4.08
C TRP A 130 -6.81 3.15 -4.72
N PHE A 131 -6.04 3.65 -5.69
CA PHE A 131 -6.33 4.92 -6.37
C PHE A 131 -6.95 4.73 -7.75
N TYR A 132 -7.55 3.57 -7.99
CA TYR A 132 -8.16 3.22 -9.27
C TYR A 132 -9.25 4.23 -9.73
N GLY A 133 -9.93 4.85 -8.78
CA GLY A 133 -10.96 5.86 -9.05
C GLY A 133 -12.39 5.37 -8.83
N LYS A 134 -12.57 4.08 -8.56
CA LYS A 134 -13.84 3.46 -8.15
C LYS A 134 -13.82 3.14 -6.65
N SER A 135 -14.98 3.04 -6.03
CA SER A 135 -15.17 2.45 -4.72
C SER A 135 -14.94 0.93 -4.78
N HIS A 136 -14.78 0.29 -3.62
CA HIS A 136 -14.70 -1.17 -3.57
C HIS A 136 -15.92 -1.82 -4.23
N GLN A 137 -17.12 -1.34 -3.93
CA GLN A 137 -18.36 -1.86 -4.50
C GLN A 137 -18.42 -1.72 -6.03
N GLU A 138 -18.13 -0.52 -6.56
CA GLU A 138 -18.11 -0.29 -8.01
C GLU A 138 -17.08 -1.20 -8.70
N ALA A 139 -15.88 -1.31 -8.12
CA ALA A 139 -14.84 -2.20 -8.64
C ALA A 139 -15.23 -3.68 -8.55
N SER A 140 -16.03 -4.10 -7.58
CA SER A 140 -16.46 -5.51 -7.45
C SER A 140 -17.48 -5.92 -8.52
N ILE A 141 -18.33 -5.00 -8.96
CA ILE A 141 -19.41 -5.30 -9.91
C ILE A 141 -18.93 -5.20 -11.36
N ASP A 142 -18.11 -4.20 -11.68
CA ASP A 142 -17.79 -3.81 -13.04
C ASP A 142 -16.36 -4.24 -13.43
N PHE A 143 -16.25 -5.27 -14.27
CA PHE A 143 -14.98 -5.65 -14.90
C PHE A 143 -14.86 -4.97 -16.28
N PRO A 144 -13.79 -4.20 -16.52
CA PRO A 144 -13.61 -3.48 -17.79
C PRO A 144 -13.25 -4.42 -18.95
N ILE A 145 -14.24 -4.93 -19.66
CA ILE A 145 -14.09 -5.87 -20.78
C ILE A 145 -13.76 -5.21 -22.11
N HIS A 146 -14.10 -3.93 -22.27
CA HIS A 146 -13.95 -3.22 -23.54
C HIS A 146 -12.56 -2.58 -23.68
N LYS A 147 -11.59 -3.37 -24.13
CA LYS A 147 -10.21 -2.92 -24.38
C LYS A 147 -10.08 -2.39 -25.81
N LYS A 148 -9.72 -1.10 -25.95
CA LYS A 148 -9.59 -0.40 -27.24
C LYS A 148 -8.14 -0.25 -27.68
N PHE A 149 -7.23 -0.16 -26.72
CA PHE A 149 -5.81 0.12 -26.95
C PHE A 149 -4.93 -0.98 -26.35
N ASP A 150 -3.70 -1.04 -26.76
CA ASP A 150 -2.79 -2.08 -26.27
C ASP A 150 -2.14 -1.70 -24.95
N ILE A 151 -1.31 -0.65 -24.88
CA ILE A 151 -0.44 -0.46 -23.71
C ILE A 151 -0.49 0.97 -23.16
N SER A 152 -0.53 1.07 -21.85
CA SER A 152 -0.46 2.34 -21.11
C SER A 152 0.50 2.29 -19.94
N THR A 153 0.81 3.45 -19.40
CA THR A 153 1.49 3.61 -18.09
C THR A 153 1.07 4.90 -17.41
N VAL A 154 1.09 4.90 -16.07
CA VAL A 154 0.98 6.14 -15.28
C VAL A 154 2.34 6.43 -14.66
N CYS A 155 3.04 7.42 -15.20
CA CYS A 155 4.36 7.83 -14.75
C CYS A 155 4.38 9.33 -14.45
N SER A 156 4.93 9.72 -13.31
CA SER A 156 5.19 11.14 -13.01
C SER A 156 6.60 11.54 -13.44
N SER A 157 6.78 12.80 -13.78
CA SER A 157 8.10 13.39 -14.11
C SER A 157 9.06 13.53 -12.92
N LYS A 158 8.68 13.00 -11.72
CA LYS A 158 9.54 13.04 -10.53
C LYS A 158 10.80 12.19 -10.74
N GLN A 159 11.97 12.78 -10.45
CA GLN A 159 13.28 12.12 -10.59
C GLN A 159 14.05 12.13 -9.26
N GLN A 160 13.44 11.59 -8.21
CA GLN A 160 14.08 11.49 -6.90
C GLN A 160 15.28 10.51 -6.94
N LYS A 161 16.47 11.01 -6.59
CA LYS A 161 17.72 10.23 -6.69
C LYS A 161 17.87 9.11 -5.65
N HIS A 162 17.19 9.21 -4.52
CA HIS A 162 17.29 8.21 -3.43
C HIS A 162 16.38 6.98 -3.63
N THR A 163 15.47 7.03 -4.61
CA THR A 163 14.57 5.95 -5.01
C THR A 163 14.87 5.49 -6.43
N LEU A 164 14.05 4.61 -7.02
CA LEU A 164 14.15 4.18 -8.42
C LEU A 164 13.39 5.08 -9.39
N HIS A 165 12.93 6.28 -8.97
CA HIS A 165 12.16 7.18 -9.83
C HIS A 165 12.90 7.58 -11.11
N SER A 166 14.21 7.86 -11.03
CA SER A 166 15.01 8.24 -12.21
C SER A 166 15.09 7.08 -13.21
N LEU A 167 15.38 5.87 -12.73
CA LEU A 167 15.46 4.67 -13.58
C LEU A 167 14.11 4.38 -14.27
N ARG A 168 13.01 4.44 -13.50
CA ARG A 168 11.65 4.27 -14.03
C ARG A 168 11.33 5.32 -15.09
N HIS A 169 11.64 6.59 -14.83
CA HIS A 169 11.36 7.68 -15.76
C HIS A 169 12.17 7.51 -17.06
N GLU A 170 13.47 7.22 -16.95
CA GLU A 170 14.34 6.97 -18.09
C GLU A 170 13.85 5.78 -18.93
N PHE A 171 13.53 4.65 -18.29
CA PHE A 171 12.96 3.48 -18.96
C PHE A 171 11.66 3.83 -19.71
N THR A 172 10.74 4.55 -19.05
CA THR A 172 9.46 4.94 -19.65
C THR A 172 9.65 5.87 -20.84
N CYS A 173 10.55 6.85 -20.77
CA CYS A 173 10.83 7.77 -21.86
C CYS A 173 11.45 7.03 -23.05
N ARG A 174 12.41 6.15 -22.81
CA ARG A 174 13.05 5.34 -23.85
C ARG A 174 12.03 4.38 -24.49
N LEU A 175 11.19 3.73 -23.70
CA LEU A 175 10.15 2.85 -24.21
C LEU A 175 9.14 3.59 -25.09
N LYS A 176 8.75 4.82 -24.71
CA LYS A 176 7.86 5.66 -25.56
C LYS A 176 8.48 6.03 -26.91
N MET A 177 9.80 6.19 -26.98
CA MET A 177 10.50 6.45 -28.26
C MET A 177 10.49 5.21 -29.15
N GLU A 178 10.71 4.02 -28.58
CA GLU A 178 10.77 2.74 -29.30
C GLU A 178 9.36 2.15 -29.60
N MET A 179 8.36 2.56 -28.85
CA MET A 179 6.96 2.14 -28.96
C MET A 179 6.03 3.37 -28.91
N PRO A 180 5.84 4.06 -30.06
CA PRO A 180 5.00 5.25 -30.13
C PRO A 180 3.53 5.02 -29.71
N GLU A 181 3.05 3.78 -29.77
CA GLU A 181 1.71 3.36 -29.30
C GLU A 181 1.56 3.34 -27.77
N LEU A 182 2.65 3.34 -26.99
CA LEU A 182 2.58 3.43 -25.53
C LEU A 182 1.93 4.76 -25.10
N GLU A 183 0.79 4.71 -24.46
CA GLU A 183 0.17 5.90 -23.87
C GLU A 183 0.71 6.18 -22.47
N VAL A 184 1.32 7.36 -22.28
CA VAL A 184 1.92 7.78 -21.01
C VAL A 184 1.04 8.83 -20.36
N PHE A 185 0.54 8.53 -19.17
CA PHE A 185 -0.31 9.40 -18.35
C PHE A 185 0.42 9.87 -17.10
N GLY A 186 -0.07 10.96 -16.48
CA GLY A 186 0.41 11.45 -15.20
C GLY A 186 1.02 12.85 -15.26
N HIS A 187 1.58 13.29 -14.14
CA HIS A 187 2.13 14.64 -13.99
C HIS A 187 3.35 14.86 -14.91
N GLY A 188 3.27 15.87 -15.77
CA GLY A 188 4.28 16.15 -16.80
C GLY A 188 4.06 15.40 -18.12
N HIS A 189 2.99 14.60 -18.21
CA HIS A 189 2.48 13.91 -19.38
C HIS A 189 1.01 14.24 -19.60
N ARG A 190 0.26 13.35 -20.25
CA ARG A 190 -1.19 13.52 -20.39
C ARG A 190 -1.88 13.45 -19.02
N PHE A 191 -2.52 14.55 -18.60
CA PHE A 191 -3.27 14.60 -17.35
C PHE A 191 -4.53 13.72 -17.42
N ILE A 192 -4.84 13.06 -16.31
CA ILE A 192 -6.08 12.27 -16.11
C ILE A 192 -6.71 12.66 -14.77
N GLN A 193 -8.03 12.67 -14.70
CA GLN A 193 -8.76 12.88 -13.46
C GLN A 193 -8.85 11.60 -12.62
N SER A 194 -8.92 10.46 -13.29
CA SER A 194 -9.02 9.14 -12.69
C SER A 194 -8.13 8.14 -13.42
N LYS A 195 -7.56 7.18 -12.70
CA LYS A 195 -6.79 6.08 -13.29
C LYS A 195 -7.64 5.15 -14.16
N VAL A 196 -8.94 5.16 -14.01
CA VAL A 196 -9.89 4.49 -14.92
C VAL A 196 -9.57 4.83 -16.38
N GLU A 197 -9.25 6.11 -16.67
CA GLU A 197 -8.92 6.57 -18.04
C GLU A 197 -7.65 5.93 -18.62
N ALA A 198 -6.70 5.60 -17.74
CA ALA A 198 -5.41 5.01 -18.14
C ALA A 198 -5.41 3.48 -18.10
N LEU A 199 -6.44 2.84 -17.55
CA LEU A 199 -6.48 1.40 -17.31
C LEU A 199 -7.63 0.70 -18.05
N ASP A 200 -8.87 1.16 -17.86
CA ASP A 200 -10.04 0.46 -18.39
C ASP A 200 -9.98 0.21 -19.92
N PRO A 201 -9.54 1.17 -20.77
CA PRO A 201 -9.51 0.95 -22.22
C PRO A 201 -8.26 0.20 -22.72
N PHE A 202 -7.30 -0.19 -21.83
CA PHE A 202 -6.04 -0.80 -22.23
C PHE A 202 -5.96 -2.28 -21.86
N ARG A 203 -5.34 -3.11 -22.74
CA ARG A 203 -5.05 -4.54 -22.49
C ARG A 203 -3.89 -4.72 -21.52
N TYR A 204 -2.83 -3.94 -21.71
CA TYR A 204 -1.58 -4.02 -20.96
C TYR A 204 -1.31 -2.73 -20.22
N HIS A 205 -0.69 -2.83 -19.05
CA HIS A 205 -0.22 -1.66 -18.31
C HIS A 205 1.18 -1.88 -17.77
N LEU A 206 2.06 -0.88 -17.96
CA LEU A 206 3.40 -0.90 -17.40
C LEU A 206 3.37 -0.41 -15.95
N ALA A 207 3.42 -1.33 -15.01
CA ALA A 207 3.36 -1.09 -13.56
C ALA A 207 4.76 -1.22 -12.94
N ILE A 208 5.47 -0.09 -12.81
CA ILE A 208 6.83 -0.04 -12.26
C ILE A 208 6.81 0.60 -10.88
N GLU A 209 7.28 -0.13 -9.86
CA GLU A 209 7.45 0.40 -8.51
C GLU A 209 8.67 1.32 -8.40
N ASN A 210 8.67 2.17 -7.38
CA ASN A 210 9.78 3.08 -7.09
C ASN A 210 10.77 2.49 -6.07
N HIS A 211 10.54 1.27 -5.64
CA HIS A 211 11.33 0.56 -4.64
C HIS A 211 11.31 -0.93 -4.94
N PHE A 212 12.41 -1.61 -4.67
CA PHE A 212 12.57 -3.04 -4.91
C PHE A 212 12.88 -3.74 -3.59
N THR A 213 11.87 -4.36 -2.99
CA THR A 213 11.98 -5.13 -1.76
C THR A 213 10.82 -6.14 -1.64
N PRO A 214 10.98 -7.27 -0.94
CA PRO A 214 9.89 -8.21 -0.69
C PRO A 214 8.66 -7.54 -0.09
N HIS A 215 7.48 -8.06 -0.43
CA HIS A 215 6.17 -7.60 0.03
C HIS A 215 5.76 -6.18 -0.40
N HIS A 216 6.63 -5.44 -1.11
CA HIS A 216 6.36 -4.07 -1.52
C HIS A 216 5.81 -4.00 -2.95
N TRP A 217 4.59 -4.48 -3.13
CA TRP A 217 3.76 -4.10 -4.27
C TRP A 217 2.69 -3.10 -3.81
N THR A 218 2.31 -2.19 -4.68
CA THR A 218 1.52 -1.02 -4.30
C THR A 218 0.28 -0.86 -5.17
N GLU A 219 -0.38 0.30 -5.04
CA GLU A 219 -1.50 0.69 -5.89
C GLU A 219 -1.19 0.60 -7.39
N LYS A 220 0.09 0.61 -7.80
CA LYS A 220 0.45 0.52 -9.22
C LYS A 220 0.07 -0.84 -9.80
N LEU A 221 0.37 -1.89 -9.06
CA LEU A 221 -0.01 -3.25 -9.46
C LEU A 221 -1.49 -3.51 -9.20
N ALA A 222 -2.00 -3.13 -8.01
CA ALA A 222 -3.38 -3.33 -7.64
C ALA A 222 -4.35 -2.66 -8.62
N ASP A 223 -4.14 -1.36 -8.93
CA ASP A 223 -4.99 -0.62 -9.86
C ASP A 223 -4.95 -1.22 -11.27
N THR A 224 -3.80 -1.79 -11.67
CA THR A 224 -3.68 -2.49 -12.96
C THR A 224 -4.60 -3.71 -13.03
N PHE A 225 -4.66 -4.52 -11.97
CA PHE A 225 -5.60 -5.65 -11.89
C PHE A 225 -7.05 -5.17 -11.79
N LEU A 226 -7.32 -4.12 -11.02
CA LEU A 226 -8.66 -3.54 -10.91
C LEU A 226 -9.17 -3.03 -12.25
N GLY A 227 -8.32 -2.42 -13.06
CA GLY A 227 -8.59 -2.02 -14.43
C GLY A 227 -8.63 -3.17 -15.42
N GLY A 228 -8.48 -4.43 -15.00
CA GLY A 228 -8.51 -5.61 -15.86
C GLY A 228 -7.41 -5.61 -16.92
N CYS A 229 -6.23 -5.07 -16.63
CA CYS A 229 -5.08 -5.10 -17.52
C CYS A 229 -4.13 -6.24 -17.15
N LEU A 230 -3.37 -6.74 -18.13
CA LEU A 230 -2.20 -7.57 -17.89
C LEU A 230 -0.99 -6.67 -17.56
N PRO A 231 -0.43 -6.72 -16.33
CA PRO A 231 0.71 -5.91 -15.95
C PRO A 231 2.00 -6.40 -16.60
N PHE A 232 2.77 -5.48 -17.19
CA PHE A 232 4.22 -5.60 -17.25
C PHE A 232 4.77 -5.02 -15.96
N TYR A 233 5.35 -5.87 -15.10
CA TYR A 233 5.61 -5.51 -13.72
C TYR A 233 7.08 -5.52 -13.33
N PHE A 234 7.48 -4.48 -12.60
CA PHE A 234 8.77 -4.42 -11.91
C PHE A 234 8.58 -3.87 -10.49
N GLY A 235 9.12 -4.57 -9.48
CA GLY A 235 9.08 -4.10 -8.08
C GLY A 235 9.28 -5.20 -7.07
N CYS A 236 8.21 -5.77 -6.53
CA CYS A 236 8.25 -6.77 -5.48
C CYS A 236 8.82 -8.10 -5.98
N PRO A 237 9.99 -8.56 -5.48
CA PRO A 237 10.62 -9.78 -5.98
C PRO A 237 9.85 -11.06 -5.64
N ASN A 238 9.04 -11.05 -4.58
CA ASN A 238 8.18 -12.18 -4.20
C ASN A 238 6.70 -11.94 -4.54
N VAL A 239 6.41 -11.26 -5.65
CA VAL A 239 5.05 -10.93 -6.08
C VAL A 239 4.20 -12.18 -6.32
N PHE A 240 4.80 -13.30 -6.69
CA PHE A 240 4.13 -14.58 -6.93
C PHE A 240 3.73 -15.32 -5.64
N ASP A 241 4.15 -14.86 -4.47
CA ASP A 241 3.55 -15.29 -3.20
C ASP A 241 2.12 -14.75 -3.02
N TYR A 242 1.75 -13.73 -3.80
CA TYR A 242 0.48 -13.02 -3.73
C TYR A 242 -0.45 -13.30 -4.91
N PHE A 243 0.11 -13.48 -6.11
CA PHE A 243 -0.66 -13.57 -7.34
C PHE A 243 -0.23 -14.76 -8.21
N PRO A 244 -1.14 -15.33 -9.01
CA PRO A 244 -0.81 -16.36 -9.97
C PRO A 244 0.30 -15.93 -10.93
N GLU A 245 1.23 -16.80 -11.27
CA GLU A 245 2.35 -16.51 -12.18
C GLU A 245 1.90 -15.97 -13.53
N GLU A 246 0.78 -16.43 -14.05
CA GLU A 246 0.23 -16.00 -15.33
C GLU A 246 -0.49 -14.64 -15.26
N SER A 247 -0.72 -14.09 -14.07
CA SER A 247 -1.45 -12.82 -13.93
C SER A 247 -0.66 -11.59 -14.31
N LEU A 248 0.68 -11.69 -14.40
CA LEU A 248 1.57 -10.59 -14.76
C LEU A 248 2.78 -11.09 -15.55
N ILE A 249 3.48 -10.18 -16.21
CA ILE A 249 4.74 -10.43 -16.92
C ILE A 249 5.84 -9.64 -16.21
N PRO A 250 6.79 -10.31 -15.52
CA PRO A 250 7.88 -9.62 -14.85
C PRO A 250 8.84 -8.99 -15.88
N LEU A 251 9.31 -7.80 -15.56
CA LEU A 251 10.36 -7.11 -16.31
C LEU A 251 11.56 -6.82 -15.41
N ASP A 252 12.74 -6.71 -16.02
CA ASP A 252 13.86 -6.04 -15.37
C ASP A 252 14.16 -4.73 -16.12
N ILE A 253 13.77 -3.61 -15.52
CA ILE A 253 13.96 -2.30 -16.15
C ILE A 253 15.42 -1.85 -16.28
N ARG A 254 16.38 -2.64 -15.74
CA ARG A 254 17.82 -2.45 -15.94
C ARG A 254 18.26 -2.99 -17.31
N ASP A 255 17.54 -4.02 -17.82
CA ASP A 255 17.73 -4.57 -19.16
C ASP A 255 16.62 -4.06 -20.08
N PHE A 256 16.90 -2.96 -20.74
CA PHE A 256 15.92 -2.31 -21.62
C PHE A 256 15.60 -3.17 -22.85
N GLU A 257 16.62 -3.75 -23.51
CA GLU A 257 16.43 -4.50 -24.76
C GLU A 257 15.61 -5.77 -24.52
N GLN A 258 15.93 -6.52 -23.48
CA GLN A 258 15.18 -7.71 -23.11
C GLN A 258 13.73 -7.35 -22.71
N SER A 259 13.55 -6.27 -21.95
CA SER A 259 12.22 -5.80 -21.55
C SER A 259 11.39 -5.36 -22.75
N LEU A 260 11.97 -4.63 -23.70
CA LEU A 260 11.32 -4.20 -24.93
C LEU A 260 10.86 -5.39 -25.78
N GLU A 261 11.74 -6.39 -25.96
CA GLU A 261 11.40 -7.60 -26.71
C GLU A 261 10.30 -8.40 -26.01
N THR A 262 10.36 -8.54 -24.69
CA THR A 262 9.31 -9.20 -23.87
C THR A 262 7.95 -8.52 -24.08
N ILE A 263 7.90 -7.18 -24.04
CA ILE A 263 6.67 -6.41 -24.25
C ILE A 263 6.14 -6.64 -25.68
N ARG A 264 6.99 -6.51 -26.69
CA ARG A 264 6.63 -6.70 -28.12
C ARG A 264 6.09 -8.11 -28.39
N GLN A 265 6.73 -9.13 -27.83
CA GLN A 265 6.29 -10.51 -27.96
C GLN A 265 4.93 -10.75 -27.30
N ALA A 266 4.74 -10.27 -26.06
CA ALA A 266 3.48 -10.43 -25.35
C ALA A 266 2.30 -9.80 -26.12
N ILE A 267 2.49 -8.62 -26.69
CA ILE A 267 1.46 -7.95 -27.50
C ILE A 267 1.22 -8.72 -28.82
N ARG A 268 2.29 -9.09 -29.52
CA ARG A 268 2.22 -9.84 -30.79
C ARG A 268 1.47 -11.16 -30.65
N TYR A 269 1.75 -11.92 -29.57
CA TYR A 269 1.13 -13.23 -29.31
C TYR A 269 -0.15 -13.14 -28.48
N LYS A 270 -0.69 -11.92 -28.28
CA LYS A 270 -1.97 -11.69 -27.59
C LYS A 270 -2.02 -12.32 -26.19
N ALA A 271 -0.93 -12.13 -25.42
CA ALA A 271 -0.81 -12.72 -24.08
C ALA A 271 -1.95 -12.26 -23.13
N TYR A 272 -2.53 -11.09 -23.33
CA TYR A 272 -3.69 -10.61 -22.59
C TYR A 272 -4.87 -11.58 -22.69
N GLU A 273 -5.23 -11.99 -23.88
CA GLU A 273 -6.39 -12.84 -24.15
C GLU A 273 -6.22 -14.24 -23.54
N THR A 274 -5.01 -14.79 -23.61
CA THR A 274 -4.70 -16.11 -23.06
C THR A 274 -4.62 -16.14 -21.53
N ARG A 275 -4.30 -15.01 -20.91
CA ARG A 275 -4.10 -14.87 -19.46
C ARG A 275 -5.29 -14.24 -18.72
N LEU A 276 -6.40 -13.97 -19.39
CA LEU A 276 -7.60 -13.40 -18.78
C LEU A 276 -8.06 -14.11 -17.50
N PRO A 277 -8.09 -15.44 -17.40
CA PRO A 277 -8.48 -16.11 -16.16
C PRO A 277 -7.57 -15.74 -14.97
N ALA A 278 -6.27 -15.65 -15.21
CA ALA A 278 -5.31 -15.27 -14.16
C ALA A 278 -5.44 -13.80 -13.75
N ILE A 279 -5.75 -12.90 -14.70
CA ILE A 279 -6.04 -11.49 -14.43
C ILE A 279 -7.31 -11.37 -13.57
N HIS A 280 -8.35 -12.13 -13.88
CA HIS A 280 -9.58 -12.17 -13.10
C HIS A 280 -9.33 -12.64 -11.66
N GLU A 281 -8.53 -13.70 -11.49
CA GLU A 281 -8.17 -14.20 -10.17
C GLU A 281 -7.32 -13.19 -9.39
N ALA A 282 -6.32 -12.57 -10.01
CA ALA A 282 -5.52 -11.54 -9.37
C ALA A 282 -6.37 -10.34 -8.92
N ARG A 283 -7.34 -9.92 -9.75
CA ARG A 283 -8.30 -8.87 -9.39
C ARG A 283 -9.17 -9.26 -8.21
N ARG A 284 -9.68 -10.49 -8.18
CA ARG A 284 -10.43 -11.03 -7.03
C ARG A 284 -9.60 -10.98 -5.76
N LEU A 285 -8.34 -11.44 -5.82
CA LEU A 285 -7.41 -11.39 -4.70
C LEU A 285 -7.16 -9.97 -4.20
N VAL A 286 -7.02 -8.98 -5.12
CA VAL A 286 -6.89 -7.57 -4.73
C VAL A 286 -8.10 -7.09 -3.95
N LEU A 287 -9.32 -7.42 -4.39
CA LEU A 287 -10.56 -6.95 -3.76
C LEU A 287 -10.86 -7.67 -2.44
N GLU A 288 -10.74 -9.00 -2.43
CA GLU A 288 -11.22 -9.84 -1.34
C GLU A 288 -10.14 -10.14 -0.30
N GLU A 289 -8.84 -10.23 -0.74
CA GLU A 289 -7.76 -10.64 0.13
C GLU A 289 -6.85 -9.47 0.55
N TYR A 290 -6.47 -8.61 -0.41
CA TYR A 290 -5.42 -7.62 -0.19
C TYR A 290 -5.90 -6.18 -0.06
N ALA A 291 -7.17 -5.89 -0.34
CA ALA A 291 -7.74 -4.60 0.00
C ALA A 291 -7.64 -4.36 1.52
N LEU A 292 -7.40 -3.11 1.92
CA LEU A 292 -7.01 -2.74 3.28
C LEU A 292 -7.95 -3.32 4.35
N PHE A 293 -9.24 -3.08 4.23
CA PHE A 293 -10.18 -3.52 5.26
C PHE A 293 -10.48 -5.03 5.23
N PRO A 294 -10.65 -5.69 4.07
CA PRO A 294 -10.71 -7.16 4.00
C PRO A 294 -9.50 -7.85 4.64
N MET A 295 -8.28 -7.38 4.33
CA MET A 295 -7.06 -7.92 4.92
C MET A 295 -7.03 -7.72 6.44
N LEU A 296 -7.31 -6.52 6.93
CA LEU A 296 -7.31 -6.21 8.36
C LEU A 296 -8.41 -6.96 9.11
N SER A 297 -9.56 -7.20 8.47
CA SER A 297 -10.66 -7.94 9.08
C SER A 297 -10.34 -9.41 9.31
N ARG A 298 -9.33 -9.95 8.64
CA ARG A 298 -8.77 -11.29 8.93
C ARG A 298 -7.59 -11.22 9.90
N LEU A 299 -6.75 -10.19 9.79
CA LEU A 299 -5.53 -10.07 10.60
C LEU A 299 -5.84 -9.75 12.06
N VAL A 300 -6.68 -8.74 12.31
CA VAL A 300 -6.91 -8.19 13.66
C VAL A 300 -7.53 -9.22 14.63
N PRO A 301 -8.53 -10.03 14.24
CA PRO A 301 -9.05 -11.08 15.12
C PRO A 301 -7.99 -12.11 15.53
N ASN A 302 -7.09 -12.48 14.63
CA ASN A 302 -6.00 -13.43 14.90
C ASN A 302 -4.95 -12.88 15.89
N LEU A 303 -4.83 -11.56 15.99
CA LEU A 303 -3.91 -10.89 16.90
C LEU A 303 -4.58 -10.51 18.24
N HIS A 304 -5.92 -10.58 18.32
CA HIS A 304 -6.68 -10.07 19.46
C HIS A 304 -6.35 -10.81 20.74
N GLN A 305 -6.01 -10.03 21.77
CA GLN A 305 -5.82 -10.53 23.13
C GLN A 305 -6.98 -10.08 24.00
N SER A 306 -7.80 -11.05 24.42
CA SER A 306 -8.89 -10.80 25.37
C SER A 306 -8.30 -10.60 26.77
N THR A 307 -8.09 -9.35 27.17
CA THR A 307 -7.62 -9.02 28.52
C THR A 307 -8.82 -8.70 29.40
N LYS A 308 -9.06 -9.55 30.41
CA LYS A 308 -10.03 -9.28 31.50
C LYS A 308 -9.45 -8.39 32.62
N LYS A 309 -8.14 -8.05 32.52
CA LYS A 309 -7.46 -7.23 33.54
C LYS A 309 -7.52 -5.75 33.18
N ALA A 310 -7.65 -4.90 34.20
CA ALA A 310 -7.45 -3.46 34.02
C ALA A 310 -6.05 -3.21 33.46
N PHE A 311 -5.96 -2.42 32.41
CA PHE A 311 -4.69 -1.99 31.80
C PHE A 311 -4.40 -0.54 32.15
N ALA A 312 -3.12 -0.19 32.19
CA ALA A 312 -2.70 1.20 32.35
C ALA A 312 -3.14 2.00 31.10
N ILE A 313 -3.70 3.19 31.33
CA ILE A 313 -4.05 4.09 30.24
C ILE A 313 -2.77 4.64 29.65
N GLU A 314 -2.47 4.22 28.43
CA GLU A 314 -1.33 4.69 27.65
C GLU A 314 -1.76 5.73 26.60
N VAL A 315 -0.81 6.51 26.13
CA VAL A 315 -1.04 7.53 25.10
C VAL A 315 -0.10 7.27 23.92
N ILE A 316 -0.68 7.12 22.73
CA ILE A 316 0.10 7.09 21.47
C ILE A 316 0.20 8.52 20.94
N GLN A 317 1.43 8.98 20.68
CA GLN A 317 1.73 10.29 20.15
C GLN A 317 2.07 10.21 18.66
N SER A 318 1.62 11.19 17.88
CA SER A 318 2.10 11.33 16.50
C SER A 318 3.61 11.49 16.47
N ARG A 319 4.24 11.15 15.34
CA ARG A 319 5.70 11.27 15.17
C ARG A 319 6.21 12.68 15.45
N HIS A 320 5.44 13.70 15.07
CA HIS A 320 5.81 15.10 15.33
C HIS A 320 5.71 15.44 16.80
N THR A 321 4.59 15.12 17.45
CA THR A 321 4.37 15.37 18.87
C THR A 321 5.40 14.67 19.74
N TRP A 322 5.68 13.40 19.45
CA TRP A 322 6.68 12.63 20.19
C TRP A 322 8.06 13.33 20.14
N ARG A 323 8.52 13.72 18.95
CA ARG A 323 9.82 14.40 18.79
C ARG A 323 9.88 15.75 19.47
N LYS A 324 8.77 16.51 19.46
CA LYS A 324 8.67 17.81 20.15
C LYS A 324 8.75 17.65 21.66
N LYS A 325 8.13 16.62 22.23
CA LYS A 325 8.12 16.35 23.68
C LYS A 325 9.41 15.67 24.17
N HIS A 326 10.15 15.02 23.28
CA HIS A 326 11.37 14.26 23.61
C HIS A 326 12.56 14.72 22.76
N PRO A 327 13.15 15.91 23.03
CA PRO A 327 14.21 16.50 22.20
C PRO A 327 15.47 15.62 22.11
N ILE A 328 15.86 14.95 23.19
CA ILE A 328 16.98 14.00 23.19
C ILE A 328 16.66 12.80 22.29
N GLY A 329 15.44 12.28 22.39
CA GLY A 329 14.97 11.21 21.52
C GLY A 329 14.94 11.60 20.04
N ALA A 330 14.66 12.89 19.73
CA ALA A 330 14.72 13.42 18.38
C ALA A 330 16.13 13.42 17.78
N ILE A 331 17.19 13.58 18.61
CA ILE A 331 18.59 13.45 18.18
C ILE A 331 18.87 11.98 17.79
N PHE A 332 18.49 11.02 18.65
CA PHE A 332 18.64 9.60 18.34
C PHE A 332 17.88 9.20 17.08
N TYR A 333 16.67 9.71 16.88
CA TYR A 333 15.91 9.54 15.63
C TYR A 333 16.69 10.07 14.41
N GLY A 334 17.40 11.19 14.54
CA GLY A 334 18.27 11.73 13.49
C GLY A 334 19.39 10.75 13.10
N LEU A 335 20.02 10.10 14.09
CA LEU A 335 21.04 9.08 13.88
C LEU A 335 20.45 7.82 13.23
N GLU A 336 19.32 7.31 13.71
CA GLU A 336 18.59 6.19 13.11
C GLU A 336 18.26 6.47 11.65
N ARG A 337 17.69 7.63 11.36
CA ARG A 337 17.37 8.04 9.99
C ARG A 337 18.59 8.06 9.08
N TRP A 338 19.72 8.57 9.56
CA TRP A 338 20.98 8.58 8.82
C TRP A 338 21.47 7.14 8.53
N GLN A 339 21.45 6.26 9.53
CA GLN A 339 21.86 4.86 9.38
C GLN A 339 20.97 4.13 8.37
N ILE A 340 19.65 4.24 8.52
CA ILE A 340 18.65 3.62 7.62
C ILE A 340 18.85 4.14 6.19
N SER A 341 19.01 5.46 6.00
CA SER A 341 19.26 6.04 4.67
C SER A 341 20.55 5.52 4.03
N LYS A 342 21.58 5.27 4.84
CA LYS A 342 22.85 4.70 4.38
C LYS A 342 22.70 3.24 3.95
N MET A 343 21.91 2.44 4.70
CA MET A 343 21.60 1.04 4.36
C MET A 343 20.77 0.98 3.08
N ALA A 344 19.73 1.79 2.96
CA ALA A 344 18.91 1.89 1.75
C ALA A 344 19.74 2.27 0.50
N ALA A 345 20.67 3.22 0.64
CA ALA A 345 21.55 3.61 -0.46
C ALA A 345 22.51 2.46 -0.87
N ARG A 346 23.01 1.68 0.09
CA ARG A 346 23.84 0.49 -0.18
C ARG A 346 23.05 -0.60 -0.89
N GLN A 347 21.84 -0.88 -0.42
CA GLN A 347 20.94 -1.87 -1.03
C GLN A 347 20.58 -1.46 -2.48
N LYS A 348 20.23 -0.19 -2.71
CA LYS A 348 19.98 0.33 -4.06
C LYS A 348 21.22 0.16 -4.96
N LYS A 349 22.41 0.51 -4.47
CA LYS A 349 23.66 0.34 -5.22
C LYS A 349 23.91 -1.13 -5.57
N ALA A 350 23.76 -2.03 -4.60
CA ALA A 350 23.90 -3.47 -4.81
C ALA A 350 22.92 -3.99 -5.88
N PHE A 351 21.66 -3.58 -5.80
CA PHE A 351 20.64 -3.91 -6.79
C PHE A 351 21.03 -3.44 -8.20
N LEU A 352 21.45 -2.18 -8.36
CA LEU A 352 21.84 -1.63 -9.67
C LEU A 352 23.11 -2.26 -10.24
N SER A 353 23.97 -2.82 -9.38
CA SER A 353 25.23 -3.48 -9.78
C SER A 353 25.13 -5.00 -9.87
N ALA A 354 24.00 -5.59 -9.52
CA ALA A 354 23.78 -7.02 -9.64
C ALA A 354 23.75 -7.45 -11.14
N PRO A 355 24.31 -8.61 -11.48
CA PRO A 355 24.16 -9.16 -12.83
C PRO A 355 22.69 -9.27 -13.22
N LEU A 356 22.43 -9.09 -14.52
CA LEU A 356 21.11 -9.26 -15.11
C LEU A 356 20.70 -10.72 -15.18
#